data_b23fbe03c1b95e1aeb0c479e10cb5779
#
_entry.id   b23fbe03c1b95e1aeb0c479e10cb5779
#
_cell.length_a   1.000
_cell.length_b   1.000
_cell.length_c   1.000
_cell.angle_alpha   90.00
_cell.angle_beta   90.00
_cell.angle_gamma   90.00
#
_symmetry.space_group_name_H-M   'P 1'
#
loop_
_entity.id
_entity.type
_entity.pdbx_description
1 polymer ?
#
loop_
_entity_poly.entity_id
_entity_poly.type
_entity_poly.pdbx_seq_one_letter_code
_entity_poly.pdbx_strand_id
1 'polypeptide(L)'
;MSPKLADEIAACRLCALDFARTATAHDPRPVVWFRPGARILIAGQAPGARVHEVGRPFADASGDRLRDWLGLTSEEFYDRSRLAVVPMAFCFPGYDANGSDLPPPPRCAATWRARVMETLPRLGAIFLVGGYAQRWHLGAAAARDGVTDTVRRWRDHAPRVFPLPHPSWRNTGWLKRNPWFEAELLPVARARLREVLDGNRD
;
A
#
# COMPACT_ATOMS: atom_id res chain seq x y z
N MET A 1 -19.67 2.92 2.29
CA MET A 1 -19.36 2.22 1.03
C MET A 1 -20.66 1.73 0.53
N SER A 2 -20.94 2.02 -0.68
CA SER A 2 -21.85 1.09 -1.30
C SER A 2 -21.18 -0.28 -1.21
N PRO A 3 -21.77 -1.31 -0.59
CA PRO A 3 -21.25 -2.68 -0.61
C PRO A 3 -20.82 -3.07 -2.03
N LYS A 4 -21.51 -2.51 -2.99
CA LYS A 4 -21.32 -2.66 -4.42
C LYS A 4 -19.90 -2.39 -4.94
N LEU A 5 -19.16 -1.37 -4.45
CA LEU A 5 -17.81 -1.08 -4.99
C LEU A 5 -16.79 -2.17 -4.60
N ALA A 6 -16.82 -2.65 -3.35
CA ALA A 6 -15.93 -3.73 -2.92
C ALA A 6 -16.23 -5.04 -3.69
N ASP A 7 -17.51 -5.32 -3.92
CA ASP A 7 -17.96 -6.50 -4.65
C ASP A 7 -17.59 -6.40 -6.14
N GLU A 8 -17.74 -5.21 -6.74
CA GLU A 8 -17.31 -4.93 -8.12
C GLU A 8 -15.80 -5.19 -8.28
N ILE A 9 -14.98 -4.72 -7.32
CA ILE A 9 -13.53 -4.95 -7.34
C ILE A 9 -13.23 -6.43 -7.14
N ALA A 10 -13.90 -7.12 -6.20
CA ALA A 10 -13.69 -8.53 -5.92
C ALA A 10 -14.04 -9.42 -7.14
N ALA A 11 -15.05 -9.02 -7.91
CA ALA A 11 -15.46 -9.69 -9.13
C ALA A 11 -14.64 -9.29 -10.37
N CYS A 12 -13.68 -8.35 -10.26
CA CYS A 12 -12.92 -7.83 -11.40
C CYS A 12 -12.08 -8.91 -12.09
N ARG A 13 -12.15 -8.95 -13.42
CA ARG A 13 -11.39 -9.88 -14.29
C ARG A 13 -10.68 -9.18 -15.44
N LEU A 14 -10.49 -7.85 -15.36
CA LEU A 14 -9.91 -7.02 -16.43
C LEU A 14 -8.51 -7.46 -16.88
N CYS A 15 -7.76 -8.12 -16.02
CA CYS A 15 -6.39 -8.57 -16.29
C CYS A 15 -6.28 -10.09 -16.55
N ALA A 16 -7.37 -10.81 -16.72
CA ALA A 16 -7.36 -12.28 -16.86
C ALA A 16 -6.46 -12.76 -18.00
N LEU A 17 -6.59 -12.17 -19.20
CA LEU A 17 -5.77 -12.53 -20.36
C LEU A 17 -4.29 -12.18 -20.18
N ASP A 18 -3.99 -11.09 -19.46
CA ASP A 18 -2.60 -10.71 -19.21
C ASP A 18 -1.96 -11.67 -18.19
N PHE A 19 -2.66 -12.00 -17.11
CA PHE A 19 -2.16 -12.90 -16.07
C PHE A 19 -2.01 -14.34 -16.56
N ALA A 20 -2.87 -14.82 -17.45
CA ALA A 20 -2.73 -16.11 -18.10
C ALA A 20 -1.45 -16.24 -18.95
N ARG A 21 -0.85 -15.11 -19.38
CA ARG A 21 0.37 -15.07 -20.20
C ARG A 21 1.64 -14.86 -19.37
N THR A 22 1.53 -14.63 -18.07
CA THR A 22 2.70 -14.50 -17.19
C THR A 22 3.33 -15.89 -16.90
N ALA A 23 4.52 -15.92 -16.35
CA ALA A 23 5.15 -17.16 -15.94
C ALA A 23 4.34 -17.95 -14.89
N THR A 24 3.48 -17.27 -14.15
CA THR A 24 2.61 -17.89 -13.12
C THR A 24 1.27 -18.37 -13.67
N ALA A 25 0.84 -17.92 -14.84
CA ALA A 25 -0.38 -18.34 -15.56
C ALA A 25 -1.61 -18.51 -14.63
N HIS A 26 -1.95 -17.45 -13.88
CA HIS A 26 -2.97 -17.49 -12.83
C HIS A 26 -4.19 -16.62 -13.14
N ASP A 27 -5.29 -16.88 -12.45
CA ASP A 27 -6.51 -16.08 -12.53
C ASP A 27 -6.44 -14.83 -11.64
N PRO A 28 -7.14 -13.74 -12.01
CA PRO A 28 -7.30 -12.58 -11.13
C PRO A 28 -7.99 -12.96 -9.81
N ARG A 29 -7.36 -12.59 -8.71
CA ARG A 29 -7.91 -12.72 -7.36
C ARG A 29 -7.71 -11.41 -6.60
N PRO A 30 -8.63 -10.44 -6.72
CA PRO A 30 -8.51 -9.15 -6.05
C PRO A 30 -8.53 -9.29 -4.53
N VAL A 31 -7.56 -8.68 -3.86
CA VAL A 31 -7.48 -8.59 -2.39
C VAL A 31 -8.01 -7.23 -1.98
N VAL A 32 -9.25 -7.19 -1.51
CA VAL A 32 -9.96 -5.95 -1.14
C VAL A 32 -9.93 -5.76 0.37
N TRP A 33 -9.27 -4.71 0.84
CA TRP A 33 -9.07 -4.47 2.27
C TRP A 33 -9.30 -3.01 2.65
N PHE A 34 -10.53 -2.55 2.56
CA PHE A 34 -10.95 -1.21 3.01
C PHE A 34 -12.42 -1.18 3.38
N ARG A 35 -12.79 -0.23 4.22
CA ARG A 35 -14.18 0.15 4.52
C ARG A 35 -14.30 1.67 4.53
N PRO A 36 -15.46 2.25 4.24
CA PRO A 36 -15.72 3.67 4.47
C PRO A 36 -15.57 4.00 5.95
N GLY A 37 -15.10 5.20 6.23
CA GLY A 37 -14.83 5.62 7.60
C GLY A 37 -13.43 5.30 8.08
N ALA A 38 -12.66 4.43 7.39
CA ALA A 38 -11.24 4.26 7.67
C ALA A 38 -10.51 5.61 7.55
N ARG A 39 -9.73 5.92 8.57
CA ARG A 39 -8.99 7.19 8.66
C ARG A 39 -7.50 7.06 8.37
N ILE A 40 -7.03 5.84 8.18
CA ILE A 40 -5.65 5.51 7.85
C ILE A 40 -5.64 4.79 6.52
N LEU A 41 -4.74 5.19 5.63
CA LEU A 41 -4.50 4.55 4.33
C LEU A 41 -3.08 4.02 4.26
N ILE A 42 -2.94 2.75 3.90
CA ILE A 42 -1.69 2.17 3.40
C ILE A 42 -1.86 1.94 1.90
N ALA A 43 -1.09 2.66 1.10
CA ALA A 43 -1.06 2.51 -0.35
C ALA A 43 0.22 1.78 -0.75
N GLY A 44 0.10 0.57 -1.25
CA GLY A 44 1.21 -0.26 -1.72
C GLY A 44 1.24 -0.43 -3.24
N GLN A 45 2.11 -1.31 -3.72
CA GLN A 45 2.24 -1.62 -5.13
C GLN A 45 1.12 -2.56 -5.62
N ALA A 46 1.16 -3.80 -5.19
CA ALA A 46 0.22 -4.88 -5.52
C ALA A 46 0.41 -6.02 -4.50
N PRO A 47 -0.54 -6.96 -4.40
CA PRO A 47 -0.34 -8.23 -3.69
C PRO A 47 0.83 -9.01 -4.28
N GLY A 48 1.69 -9.59 -3.43
CA GLY A 48 2.64 -10.63 -3.83
C GLY A 48 1.97 -12.01 -3.91
N ALA A 49 2.70 -13.04 -4.37
CA ALA A 49 2.15 -14.40 -4.53
C ALA A 49 1.54 -14.95 -3.24
N ARG A 50 2.23 -14.83 -2.10
CA ARG A 50 1.71 -15.29 -0.79
C ARG A 50 0.41 -14.56 -0.38
N VAL A 51 0.33 -13.26 -0.65
CA VAL A 51 -0.88 -12.47 -0.39
C VAL A 51 -2.02 -12.91 -1.31
N HIS A 52 -1.72 -13.22 -2.56
CA HIS A 52 -2.67 -13.80 -3.52
C HIS A 52 -3.25 -15.13 -3.01
N GLU A 53 -2.40 -16.02 -2.50
CA GLU A 53 -2.81 -17.33 -1.94
C GLU A 53 -3.70 -17.17 -0.70
N VAL A 54 -3.28 -16.32 0.24
CA VAL A 54 -3.93 -16.15 1.55
C VAL A 54 -5.17 -15.24 1.46
N GLY A 55 -5.21 -14.30 0.50
CA GLY A 55 -6.30 -13.32 0.36
C GLY A 55 -6.29 -12.22 1.42
N ARG A 56 -5.16 -11.99 2.11
CA ARG A 56 -4.99 -10.97 3.15
C ARG A 56 -3.75 -10.12 2.86
N PRO A 57 -3.88 -8.76 2.78
CA PRO A 57 -2.77 -7.90 2.41
C PRO A 57 -1.65 -7.97 3.45
N PHE A 58 -0.40 -7.85 2.99
CA PHE A 58 0.77 -7.88 3.85
C PHE A 58 0.83 -9.10 4.80
N ALA A 59 0.36 -10.27 4.36
CA ALA A 59 0.45 -11.53 5.09
C ALA A 59 1.79 -12.25 4.84
N ASP A 60 2.89 -11.50 4.82
CA ASP A 60 4.26 -11.93 4.55
C ASP A 60 5.26 -11.17 5.43
N ALA A 61 6.55 -11.50 5.31
CA ALA A 61 7.62 -10.83 6.04
C ALA A 61 7.71 -9.31 5.79
N SER A 62 7.26 -8.83 4.61
CA SER A 62 7.17 -7.39 4.35
C SER A 62 6.10 -6.74 5.22
N GLY A 63 5.00 -7.46 5.45
CA GLY A 63 3.93 -7.01 6.34
C GLY A 63 4.37 -6.98 7.81
N ASP A 64 5.15 -7.96 8.27
CA ASP A 64 5.70 -7.95 9.62
C ASP A 64 6.56 -6.68 9.83
N ARG A 65 7.49 -6.43 8.92
CA ARG A 65 8.34 -5.22 8.95
C ARG A 65 7.53 -3.93 8.88
N LEU A 66 6.48 -3.88 8.06
CA LEU A 66 5.63 -2.69 7.96
C LEU A 66 4.88 -2.41 9.28
N ARG A 67 4.37 -3.45 9.93
CA ARG A 67 3.74 -3.33 11.26
C ARG A 67 4.73 -2.84 12.29
N ASP A 68 5.95 -3.38 12.32
CA ASP A 68 7.02 -2.92 13.19
C ASP A 68 7.34 -1.44 12.95
N TRP A 69 7.50 -1.03 11.68
CA TRP A 69 7.76 0.37 11.35
C TRP A 69 6.66 1.31 11.83
N LEU A 70 5.42 0.89 11.75
CA LEU A 70 4.26 1.71 12.14
C LEU A 70 3.89 1.55 13.62
N GLY A 71 4.50 0.61 14.33
CA GLY A 71 4.17 0.30 15.73
C GLY A 71 2.74 -0.22 15.89
N LEU A 72 2.25 -1.00 14.91
CA LEU A 72 0.91 -1.58 14.92
C LEU A 72 0.94 -3.05 15.32
N THR A 73 -0.03 -3.45 16.13
CA THR A 73 -0.32 -4.87 16.30
C THR A 73 -0.98 -5.46 15.06
N SER A 74 -0.97 -6.79 14.94
CA SER A 74 -1.68 -7.47 13.83
C SER A 74 -3.18 -7.15 13.85
N GLU A 75 -3.79 -7.06 15.02
CA GLU A 75 -5.22 -6.74 15.18
C GLU A 75 -5.52 -5.32 14.67
N GLU A 76 -4.77 -4.32 15.10
CA GLU A 76 -4.92 -2.94 14.65
C GLU A 76 -4.72 -2.80 13.13
N PHE A 77 -3.70 -3.49 12.59
CA PHE A 77 -3.38 -3.43 11.16
C PHE A 77 -4.50 -3.99 10.27
N TYR A 78 -5.17 -5.03 10.74
CA TYR A 78 -6.24 -5.70 9.99
C TYR A 78 -7.65 -5.21 10.32
N ASP A 79 -7.80 -4.24 11.19
CA ASP A 79 -9.09 -3.59 11.45
C ASP A 79 -9.47 -2.66 10.29
N ARG A 80 -10.32 -3.18 9.39
CA ARG A 80 -10.80 -2.43 8.21
C ARG A 80 -11.63 -1.19 8.55
N SER A 81 -12.16 -1.11 9.75
CA SER A 81 -12.96 0.07 10.17
C SER A 81 -12.07 1.30 10.39
N ARG A 82 -10.79 1.07 10.69
CA ARG A 82 -9.81 2.10 11.03
C ARG A 82 -8.72 2.27 9.96
N LEU A 83 -8.31 1.16 9.33
CA LEU A 83 -7.19 1.12 8.39
C LEU A 83 -7.61 0.48 7.06
N ALA A 84 -7.38 1.21 5.98
CA ALA A 84 -7.57 0.75 4.61
C ALA A 84 -6.22 0.40 3.98
N VAL A 85 -6.12 -0.79 3.38
CA VAL A 85 -5.01 -1.15 2.50
C VAL A 85 -5.50 -1.10 1.06
N VAL A 86 -5.04 -0.10 0.32
CA VAL A 86 -5.45 0.14 -1.08
C VAL A 86 -4.20 0.20 -1.95
N PRO A 87 -3.77 -0.93 -2.54
CA PRO A 87 -2.62 -0.97 -3.44
C PRO A 87 -2.92 -0.32 -4.80
N MET A 88 -1.90 -0.13 -5.63
CA MET A 88 -2.06 0.37 -7.01
C MET A 88 -2.71 -0.67 -7.92
N ALA A 89 -2.58 -1.96 -7.60
CA ALA A 89 -3.38 -3.04 -8.19
C ALA A 89 -3.86 -4.00 -7.11
N PHE A 90 -5.10 -4.47 -7.22
CA PHE A 90 -5.73 -5.35 -6.23
C PHE A 90 -5.35 -6.83 -6.39
N CYS A 91 -4.76 -7.21 -7.52
CA CYS A 91 -4.31 -8.57 -7.79
C CYS A 91 -2.80 -8.69 -7.81
N PHE A 92 -2.30 -9.87 -7.51
CA PHE A 92 -0.92 -10.25 -7.82
C PHE A 92 -0.70 -10.16 -9.34
N PRO A 93 0.32 -9.42 -9.81
CA PRO A 93 0.50 -9.22 -11.26
C PRO A 93 1.23 -10.38 -11.96
N GLY A 94 1.76 -11.35 -11.21
CA GLY A 94 2.60 -12.44 -11.72
C GLY A 94 4.09 -12.15 -11.59
N TYR A 95 4.88 -13.11 -12.05
CA TYR A 95 6.34 -13.00 -12.12
C TYR A 95 6.82 -12.74 -13.55
N ASP A 96 7.94 -12.03 -13.65
CA ASP A 96 8.72 -11.97 -14.87
C ASP A 96 9.57 -13.26 -15.07
N ALA A 97 10.32 -13.32 -16.16
CA ALA A 97 11.18 -14.47 -16.46
C ALA A 97 12.30 -14.72 -15.42
N ASN A 98 12.60 -13.74 -14.58
CA ASN A 98 13.63 -13.81 -13.53
C ASN A 98 13.03 -14.10 -12.14
N GLY A 99 11.71 -14.34 -12.05
CA GLY A 99 11.02 -14.59 -10.80
C GLY A 99 10.79 -13.35 -9.94
N SER A 100 10.88 -12.16 -10.53
CA SER A 100 10.53 -10.91 -9.83
C SER A 100 9.07 -10.54 -10.07
N ASP A 101 8.44 -9.92 -9.08
CA ASP A 101 7.07 -9.41 -9.22
C ASP A 101 6.98 -8.44 -10.39
N LEU A 102 6.04 -8.67 -11.28
CA LEU A 102 5.69 -7.74 -12.35
C LEU A 102 5.13 -6.42 -11.78
N PRO A 103 5.25 -5.32 -12.51
CA PRO A 103 4.65 -4.05 -12.10
C PRO A 103 3.11 -4.15 -12.01
N PRO A 104 2.48 -3.33 -11.13
CA PRO A 104 1.02 -3.28 -11.05
C PRO A 104 0.44 -2.84 -12.39
N PRO A 105 -0.55 -3.55 -12.96
CA PRO A 105 -1.18 -3.14 -14.20
C PRO A 105 -1.79 -1.73 -14.09
N PRO A 106 -1.38 -0.75 -14.93
CA PRO A 106 -1.85 0.63 -14.83
C PRO A 106 -3.38 0.77 -14.92
N ARG A 107 -4.02 -0.12 -15.69
CA ARG A 107 -5.49 -0.15 -15.85
C ARG A 107 -6.21 -0.36 -14.51
N CYS A 108 -5.61 -1.08 -13.56
CA CYS A 108 -6.24 -1.31 -12.25
C CYS A 108 -6.39 0.01 -11.48
N ALA A 109 -5.32 0.79 -11.37
CA ALA A 109 -5.38 2.10 -10.73
C ALA A 109 -6.30 3.06 -11.49
N ALA A 110 -6.24 3.07 -12.82
CA ALA A 110 -7.10 3.92 -13.66
C ALA A 110 -8.60 3.62 -13.47
N THR A 111 -8.96 2.34 -13.31
CA THR A 111 -10.37 1.94 -13.14
C THR A 111 -10.90 2.16 -11.73
N TRP A 112 -10.10 1.83 -10.70
CA TRP A 112 -10.64 1.65 -9.36
C TRP A 112 -10.21 2.72 -8.37
N ARG A 113 -8.99 3.27 -8.52
CA ARG A 113 -8.38 4.00 -7.41
C ARG A 113 -9.12 5.28 -7.05
N ALA A 114 -9.52 6.10 -8.02
CA ALA A 114 -10.27 7.32 -7.76
C ALA A 114 -11.59 7.02 -7.02
N ARG A 115 -12.34 6.04 -7.51
CA ARG A 115 -13.61 5.59 -6.91
C ARG A 115 -13.43 5.10 -5.46
N VAL A 116 -12.32 4.40 -5.16
CA VAL A 116 -12.03 3.98 -3.78
C VAL A 116 -11.67 5.17 -2.91
N MET A 117 -10.83 6.10 -3.41
CA MET A 117 -10.43 7.29 -2.65
C MET A 117 -11.62 8.17 -2.29
N GLU A 118 -12.63 8.29 -3.16
CA GLU A 118 -13.89 8.98 -2.87
C GLU A 118 -14.65 8.39 -1.67
N THR A 119 -14.48 7.10 -1.40
CA THR A 119 -15.08 6.45 -0.22
C THR A 119 -14.30 6.68 1.08
N LEU A 120 -13.13 7.31 1.02
CA LEU A 120 -12.21 7.56 2.13
C LEU A 120 -11.95 9.06 2.34
N PRO A 121 -13.00 9.91 2.50
CA PRO A 121 -12.84 11.36 2.49
C PRO A 121 -12.15 11.92 3.74
N ARG A 122 -12.07 11.14 4.83
CA ARG A 122 -11.57 11.59 6.14
C ARG A 122 -10.23 10.98 6.54
N LEU A 123 -9.36 10.70 5.58
CA LEU A 123 -8.02 10.17 5.86
C LEU A 123 -7.20 11.18 6.68
N GLY A 124 -6.76 10.76 7.86
CA GLY A 124 -5.89 11.53 8.76
C GLY A 124 -4.42 11.17 8.64
N ALA A 125 -4.10 9.94 8.20
CA ALA A 125 -2.74 9.48 7.94
C ALA A 125 -2.70 8.62 6.69
N ILE A 126 -1.70 8.85 5.83
CA ILE A 126 -1.52 8.16 4.54
C ILE A 126 -0.07 7.70 4.44
N PHE A 127 0.14 6.39 4.29
CA PHE A 127 1.45 5.78 4.14
C PHE A 127 1.62 5.28 2.71
N LEU A 128 2.58 5.86 1.96
CA LEU A 128 2.83 5.57 0.55
C LEU A 128 4.02 4.62 0.43
N VAL A 129 3.74 3.33 0.35
CA VAL A 129 4.73 2.24 0.38
C VAL A 129 5.26 1.95 -1.02
N GLY A 130 6.49 2.42 -1.31
CA GLY A 130 7.17 2.22 -2.57
C GLY A 130 6.78 3.19 -3.69
N GLY A 131 7.56 3.17 -4.77
CA GLY A 131 7.52 4.19 -5.81
C GLY A 131 6.20 4.29 -6.59
N TYR A 132 5.48 3.19 -6.78
CA TYR A 132 4.21 3.23 -7.52
C TYR A 132 3.14 4.04 -6.78
N ALA A 133 3.00 3.84 -5.47
CA ALA A 133 2.09 4.62 -4.64
C ALA A 133 2.53 6.08 -4.53
N GLN A 134 3.82 6.32 -4.35
CA GLN A 134 4.39 7.68 -4.29
C GLN A 134 4.12 8.46 -5.58
N ARG A 135 4.38 7.89 -6.75
CA ARG A 135 4.11 8.55 -8.04
C ARG A 135 2.64 8.91 -8.23
N TRP A 136 1.75 8.02 -7.84
CA TRP A 136 0.31 8.28 -8.00
C TRP A 136 -0.18 9.41 -7.07
N HIS A 137 0.26 9.41 -5.82
CA HIS A 137 -0.23 10.36 -4.81
C HIS A 137 0.51 11.69 -4.80
N LEU A 138 1.81 11.71 -5.13
CA LEU A 138 2.68 12.88 -5.06
C LEU A 138 3.01 13.44 -6.45
N GLY A 139 2.59 12.77 -7.51
CA GLY A 139 2.69 13.26 -8.87
C GLY A 139 4.10 13.22 -9.48
N ALA A 140 4.33 14.12 -10.45
CA ALA A 140 5.51 14.10 -11.31
C ALA A 140 6.85 14.30 -10.57
N ALA A 141 6.88 15.03 -9.47
CA ALA A 141 8.07 15.23 -8.67
C ALA A 141 8.59 13.89 -8.12
N ALA A 142 7.73 13.11 -7.45
CA ALA A 142 8.08 11.78 -6.93
C ALA A 142 8.45 10.79 -8.05
N ALA A 143 7.90 10.97 -9.25
CA ALA A 143 8.25 10.15 -10.40
C ALA A 143 9.70 10.40 -10.89
N ARG A 144 10.15 11.66 -10.86
CA ARG A 144 11.52 12.06 -11.28
C ARG A 144 12.57 11.71 -10.23
N ASP A 145 12.27 11.99 -8.96
CA ASP A 145 13.26 11.94 -7.88
C ASP A 145 13.53 10.50 -7.38
N GLY A 146 12.61 9.59 -7.65
CA GLY A 146 12.69 8.22 -7.19
C GLY A 146 12.38 8.06 -5.69
N VAL A 147 12.41 6.81 -5.22
CA VAL A 147 11.95 6.48 -3.85
C VAL A 147 12.82 7.12 -2.77
N THR A 148 14.14 7.07 -2.90
CA THR A 148 15.05 7.53 -1.85
C THR A 148 14.88 9.02 -1.57
N ASP A 149 14.88 9.85 -2.61
CA ASP A 149 14.78 11.29 -2.44
C ASP A 149 13.36 11.74 -2.05
N THR A 150 12.35 11.04 -2.56
CA THR A 150 10.96 11.26 -2.11
C THR A 150 10.82 10.96 -0.62
N VAL A 151 11.37 9.83 -0.14
CA VAL A 151 11.33 9.49 1.29
C VAL A 151 12.16 10.46 2.11
N ARG A 152 13.31 10.91 1.62
CA ARG A 152 14.15 11.90 2.33
C ARG A 152 13.44 13.23 2.56
N ARG A 153 12.58 13.65 1.63
CA ARG A 153 11.76 14.87 1.74
C ARG A 153 10.39 14.63 2.40
N TRP A 154 10.25 13.62 3.22
CA TRP A 154 8.99 13.27 3.89
C TRP A 154 8.35 14.45 4.64
N ARG A 155 9.17 15.39 5.14
CA ARG A 155 8.70 16.58 5.88
C ARG A 155 7.84 17.51 5.03
N ASP A 156 8.03 17.51 3.71
CA ASP A 156 7.24 18.33 2.77
C ASP A 156 5.79 17.81 2.67
N HIS A 157 5.53 16.59 3.13
CA HIS A 157 4.24 15.90 3.04
C HIS A 157 3.59 15.65 4.41
N ALA A 158 4.40 15.70 5.48
CA ALA A 158 3.92 15.54 6.85
C ALA A 158 3.02 16.72 7.27
N PRO A 159 2.16 16.55 8.27
CA PRO A 159 1.96 15.37 9.11
C PRO A 159 0.96 14.34 8.55
N ARG A 160 0.42 14.56 7.37
CA ARG A 160 -0.67 13.73 6.83
C ARG A 160 -0.17 12.60 5.93
N VAL A 161 0.87 12.82 5.14
CA VAL A 161 1.37 11.86 4.15
C VAL A 161 2.81 11.49 4.47
N PHE A 162 3.09 10.18 4.48
CA PHE A 162 4.41 9.62 4.76
C PHE A 162 4.83 8.69 3.63
N PRO A 163 5.74 9.12 2.74
CA PRO A 163 6.37 8.23 1.78
C PRO A 163 7.33 7.27 2.49
N LEU A 164 7.19 5.97 2.22
CA LEU A 164 8.02 4.91 2.80
C LEU A 164 8.70 4.11 1.70
N PRO A 165 9.90 3.57 1.92
CA PRO A 165 10.46 2.55 1.04
C PRO A 165 9.59 1.29 1.13
N HIS A 166 9.74 0.37 0.18
CA HIS A 166 9.06 -0.92 0.30
C HIS A 166 9.69 -1.74 1.45
N PRO A 167 8.90 -2.36 2.35
CA PRO A 167 9.41 -3.08 3.53
C PRO A 167 10.02 -4.45 3.21
N SER A 168 10.31 -4.74 1.95
CA SER A 168 10.98 -5.95 1.52
C SER A 168 12.37 -6.09 2.14
N TRP A 169 12.80 -7.33 2.39
CA TRP A 169 14.15 -7.65 2.83
C TRP A 169 15.24 -7.13 1.87
N ARG A 170 14.92 -7.00 0.58
CA ARG A 170 15.82 -6.44 -0.44
C ARG A 170 16.26 -5.01 -0.11
N ASN A 171 15.47 -4.28 0.68
CA ASN A 171 15.78 -2.92 1.13
C ASN A 171 16.58 -2.86 2.45
N THR A 172 17.04 -3.98 3.00
CA THR A 172 17.86 -3.98 4.22
C THR A 172 19.16 -3.19 4.04
N GLY A 173 19.81 -3.29 2.86
CA GLY A 173 20.97 -2.46 2.53
C GLY A 173 20.65 -0.97 2.40
N TRP A 174 19.45 -0.62 1.94
CA TRP A 174 18.97 0.75 1.89
C TRP A 174 18.78 1.32 3.30
N LEU A 175 18.16 0.58 4.21
CA LEU A 175 17.97 0.99 5.61
C LEU A 175 19.30 1.28 6.30
N LYS A 176 20.30 0.42 6.13
CA LYS A 176 21.64 0.64 6.69
C LYS A 176 22.30 1.94 6.19
N ARG A 177 22.05 2.32 4.93
CA ARG A 177 22.58 3.57 4.36
C ARG A 177 21.75 4.80 4.69
N ASN A 178 20.55 4.63 5.23
CA ASN A 178 19.61 5.71 5.53
C ASN A 178 19.06 5.61 6.95
N PRO A 179 19.93 5.66 7.99
CA PRO A 179 19.50 5.48 9.39
C PRO A 179 18.52 6.56 9.87
N TRP A 180 18.51 7.73 9.24
CA TRP A 180 17.55 8.80 9.48
C TRP A 180 16.09 8.36 9.27
N PHE A 181 15.85 7.36 8.44
CA PHE A 181 14.50 6.82 8.21
C PHE A 181 13.89 6.28 9.52
N GLU A 182 14.64 5.45 10.23
CA GLU A 182 14.19 4.88 11.51
C GLU A 182 14.31 5.89 12.67
N ALA A 183 15.32 6.75 12.65
CA ALA A 183 15.58 7.70 13.73
C ALA A 183 14.67 8.94 13.70
N GLU A 184 14.25 9.39 12.51
CA GLU A 184 13.54 10.66 12.36
C GLU A 184 12.13 10.51 11.80
N LEU A 185 11.97 9.74 10.69
CA LEU A 185 10.68 9.62 10.03
C LEU A 185 9.73 8.74 10.83
N LEU A 186 10.15 7.54 11.22
CA LEU A 186 9.25 6.56 11.87
C LEU A 186 8.67 7.07 13.19
N PRO A 187 9.40 7.76 14.10
CA PRO A 187 8.79 8.31 15.30
C PRO A 187 7.64 9.28 15.02
N VAL A 188 7.81 10.18 14.04
CA VAL A 188 6.76 11.15 13.66
C VAL A 188 5.58 10.45 13.00
N ALA A 189 5.84 9.49 12.12
CA ALA A 189 4.82 8.69 11.47
C ALA A 189 3.98 7.88 12.48
N ARG A 190 4.63 7.27 13.47
CA ARG A 190 3.96 6.54 14.58
C ARG A 190 3.13 7.46 15.44
N ALA A 191 3.66 8.63 15.82
CA ALA A 191 2.93 9.61 16.62
C ALA A 191 1.64 10.01 15.90
N ARG A 192 1.74 10.40 14.61
CA ARG A 192 0.57 10.75 13.81
C ARG A 192 -0.44 9.60 13.67
N LEU A 193 0.06 8.40 13.45
CA LEU A 193 -0.78 7.20 13.38
C LEU A 193 -1.59 7.01 14.67
N ARG A 194 -0.96 7.13 15.84
CA ARG A 194 -1.62 7.01 17.15
C ARG A 194 -2.65 8.11 17.37
N GLU A 195 -2.34 9.36 17.05
CA GLU A 195 -3.31 10.47 17.11
C GLU A 195 -4.58 10.14 16.32
N VAL A 196 -4.43 9.63 15.08
CA VAL A 196 -5.57 9.26 14.24
C VAL A 196 -6.33 8.05 14.78
N LEU A 197 -5.64 7.08 15.34
CA LEU A 197 -6.24 5.90 15.96
C LEU A 197 -6.99 6.25 17.25
N ASP A 198 -6.42 7.09 18.11
CA ASP A 198 -6.99 7.43 19.41
C ASP A 198 -8.08 8.51 19.31
N GLY A 199 -7.98 9.45 18.39
CA GLY A 199 -8.97 10.47 18.10
C GLY A 199 -10.29 9.96 17.48
N ASN A 200 -10.48 8.65 17.37
CA ASN A 200 -11.72 8.01 16.89
C ASN A 200 -12.53 7.37 18.03
N ARG A 201 -12.25 7.71 19.29
CA ARG A 201 -12.94 7.14 20.46
C ARG A 201 -14.12 8.00 20.96
N ASP A 202 -14.46 9.10 20.23
CA ASP A 202 -15.61 9.96 20.52
C ASP A 202 -16.75 9.72 19.54
#